data_3ed0258d19462c6db60d8572e7f421be
#
_entry.id   3ed0258d19462c6db60d8572e7f421be
#
_cell.length_a   1.000
_cell.length_b   1.000
_cell.length_c   1.000
_cell.angle_alpha   90.00
_cell.angle_beta   90.00
_cell.angle_gamma   90.00
#
_symmetry.space_group_name_H-M   'P 1'
#
loop_
_entity.id
_entity.type
_entity.pdbx_description
1 polymer ?
#
loop_
_entity_poly.entity_id
_entity_poly.type
_entity_poly.pdbx_seq_one_letter_code
_entity_poly.pdbx_strand_id
1 'polypeptide(L)'
;MNPLWLSHFTATSSIGRGLDQTLAALRGRRGGLAPCAFDTVDLATFIGEVAGVDALQMPAHLADYDCRNNRLALLGLTQDGFDEAVRAASAKYGAQRIGLFLGTSTSGILQTERAYRRRDPASGALPADFDYRCTHNTFSVADFTRHYFGLTGPAVVVSSACSSSAKVFASARRMMATGLIDAAVVGGVDSLCLTTLYGFNSLGLISEQACRPFDAQRNGISIGEAAAFALLERSPEHLEADAVLLLGVGESSDAHHMSSPHPDGLGARMAMQDALSMAGLQPSDIDYINLHGTATQSNDAAESKAVRQLFGPGTPCSSTKGATGHTLGAAGGVEAVICALALRHGLLPAGLNTRQLDPALELDYLLENRERPVARVLSNSFGFGGTNCSLVFGRADSLVNELVNKP
;
A
#
# COMPACT_ATOMS: atom_id res chain seq x y z
N MET A 1 0.73 -18.36 -16.05
CA MET A 1 0.13 -17.13 -16.64
C MET A 1 1.25 -16.09 -16.77
N ASN A 2 1.28 -15.27 -17.84
CA ASN A 2 2.40 -14.36 -18.04
C ASN A 2 2.48 -13.31 -16.94
N PRO A 3 3.68 -13.02 -16.38
CA PRO A 3 3.90 -11.93 -15.46
C PRO A 3 3.50 -10.57 -16.06
N LEU A 4 3.13 -9.62 -15.20
CA LEU A 4 2.86 -8.24 -15.61
C LEU A 4 4.03 -7.35 -15.20
N TRP A 5 4.43 -6.46 -16.08
CA TRP A 5 5.51 -5.54 -15.85
C TRP A 5 5.02 -4.30 -15.08
N LEU A 6 5.69 -3.98 -13.98
CA LEU A 6 5.58 -2.68 -13.33
C LEU A 6 6.49 -1.72 -14.08
N SER A 7 5.99 -1.12 -15.18
CA SER A 7 6.83 -0.27 -16.04
C SER A 7 7.25 1.00 -15.31
N HIS A 8 6.35 1.60 -14.54
CA HIS A 8 6.61 2.77 -13.69
C HIS A 8 5.93 2.59 -12.34
N PHE A 9 6.49 3.18 -11.31
CA PHE A 9 5.89 3.23 -9.99
C PHE A 9 6.42 4.42 -9.20
N THR A 10 5.64 4.87 -8.22
CA THR A 10 5.96 6.00 -7.36
C THR A 10 5.28 5.84 -6.00
N ALA A 11 5.86 6.43 -4.96
CA ALA A 11 5.24 6.51 -3.64
C ALA A 11 5.58 7.85 -2.98
N THR A 12 4.58 8.42 -2.33
CA THR A 12 4.71 9.59 -1.47
C THR A 12 4.11 9.25 -0.11
N SER A 13 4.90 9.36 0.93
CA SER A 13 4.50 9.09 2.32
C SER A 13 5.27 10.00 3.27
N SER A 14 5.11 9.81 4.57
CA SER A 14 5.85 10.57 5.59
C SER A 14 7.38 10.42 5.53
N ILE A 15 7.89 9.38 4.86
CA ILE A 15 9.35 9.18 4.71
C ILE A 15 9.93 9.78 3.43
N GLY A 16 9.10 10.30 2.53
CA GLY A 16 9.59 10.97 1.32
C GLY A 16 8.55 11.12 0.22
N ARG A 17 8.85 12.00 -0.72
CA ARG A 17 8.11 12.21 -1.97
C ARG A 17 8.91 11.59 -3.10
N GLY A 18 8.33 10.59 -3.75
CA GLY A 18 8.99 9.86 -4.82
C GLY A 18 10.00 8.83 -4.33
N LEU A 19 10.58 8.13 -5.30
CA LEU A 19 11.42 6.95 -5.08
C LEU A 19 12.75 7.27 -4.40
N ASP A 20 13.42 8.35 -4.82
CA ASP A 20 14.75 8.70 -4.30
C ASP A 20 14.72 9.03 -2.81
N GLN A 21 13.74 9.83 -2.37
CA GLN A 21 13.60 10.18 -0.96
C GLN A 21 13.17 8.97 -0.14
N THR A 22 12.26 8.15 -0.65
CA THR A 22 11.83 6.91 -0.01
C THR A 22 13.01 5.95 0.16
N LEU A 23 13.80 5.72 -0.90
CA LEU A 23 14.99 4.86 -0.85
C LEU A 23 16.03 5.39 0.13
N ALA A 24 16.31 6.71 0.09
CA ALA A 24 17.26 7.34 0.99
C ALA A 24 16.81 7.25 2.47
N ALA A 25 15.51 7.33 2.74
CA ALA A 25 14.96 7.16 4.08
C ALA A 25 15.10 5.70 4.56
N LEU A 26 14.76 4.72 3.71
CA LEU A 26 14.92 3.30 4.03
C LEU A 26 16.40 2.93 4.28
N ARG A 27 17.32 3.34 3.39
CA ARG A 27 18.77 3.12 3.57
C ARG A 27 19.30 3.78 4.82
N GLY A 28 18.89 5.01 5.08
CA GLY A 28 19.30 5.77 6.26
C GLY A 28 18.56 5.40 7.54
N ARG A 29 17.63 4.42 7.48
CA ARG A 29 16.79 4.01 8.61
C ARG A 29 16.08 5.19 9.28
N ARG A 30 15.55 6.10 8.47
CA ARG A 30 14.85 7.30 8.94
C ARG A 30 13.34 7.07 8.86
N GLY A 31 12.66 7.20 9.99
CA GLY A 31 11.20 7.17 10.06
C GLY A 31 10.58 8.54 9.85
N GLY A 32 9.32 8.56 9.41
CA GLY A 32 8.52 9.78 9.24
C GLY A 32 7.46 9.98 10.34
N LEU A 33 7.48 9.16 11.39
CA LEU A 33 6.52 9.28 12.48
C LEU A 33 6.89 10.43 13.42
N ALA A 34 5.91 11.28 13.70
CA ALA A 34 6.04 12.41 14.65
C ALA A 34 4.83 12.43 15.61
N PRO A 35 4.97 13.06 16.79
CA PRO A 35 3.84 13.29 17.69
C PRO A 35 2.67 13.94 16.93
N CYS A 36 1.45 13.49 17.21
CA CYS A 36 0.26 13.98 16.52
C CYS A 36 0.01 15.46 16.84
N ALA A 37 -0.01 16.27 15.77
CA ALA A 37 -0.42 17.69 15.82
C ALA A 37 -1.43 17.99 14.68
N PHE A 38 -2.21 16.97 14.27
CA PHE A 38 -3.06 17.05 13.10
C PHE A 38 -4.44 17.65 13.43
N ASP A 39 -4.81 18.71 12.71
CA ASP A 39 -6.12 19.40 12.79
C ASP A 39 -6.48 19.71 14.26
N THR A 40 -7.60 19.19 14.76
CA THR A 40 -8.09 19.34 16.14
C THR A 40 -7.99 18.04 16.93
N VAL A 41 -7.10 17.14 16.53
CA VAL A 41 -6.91 15.86 17.24
C VAL A 41 -6.22 16.09 18.56
N ASP A 42 -6.85 15.60 19.64
CA ASP A 42 -6.32 15.60 21.00
C ASP A 42 -6.12 14.14 21.45
N LEU A 43 -5.09 13.50 20.89
CA LEU A 43 -4.70 12.12 21.19
C LEU A 43 -3.17 12.06 21.38
N ALA A 44 -2.74 11.43 22.45
CA ALA A 44 -1.33 11.08 22.64
C ALA A 44 -0.96 9.92 21.69
N THR A 45 -0.50 10.25 20.49
CA THR A 45 -0.09 9.25 19.48
C THR A 45 0.95 9.83 18.53
N PHE A 46 1.51 8.97 17.70
CA PHE A 46 2.40 9.35 16.59
C PHE A 46 1.68 9.12 15.27
N ILE A 47 1.92 9.99 14.30
CA ILE A 47 1.36 9.93 12.96
C ILE A 47 2.45 10.06 11.90
N GLY A 48 2.18 9.51 10.72
CA GLY A 48 3.00 9.69 9.53
C GLY A 48 2.33 10.68 8.57
N GLU A 49 2.51 11.98 8.79
CA GLU A 49 1.93 13.05 7.96
C GLU A 49 2.82 13.37 6.76
N VAL A 50 2.22 13.60 5.60
CA VAL A 50 2.91 14.04 4.37
C VAL A 50 2.94 15.57 4.34
N ALA A 51 4.15 16.13 4.39
CA ALA A 51 4.30 17.58 4.38
C ALA A 51 3.78 18.22 3.07
N GLY A 52 3.12 19.39 3.19
CA GLY A 52 2.74 20.24 2.07
C GLY A 52 1.49 19.82 1.29
N VAL A 53 0.76 18.80 1.73
CA VAL A 53 -0.52 18.41 1.10
C VAL A 53 -1.54 19.54 1.16
N ASP A 54 -1.63 20.25 2.31
CA ASP A 54 -2.58 21.35 2.48
C ASP A 54 -2.24 22.59 1.65
N ALA A 55 -0.98 22.79 1.29
CA ALA A 55 -0.52 23.89 0.46
C ALA A 55 -0.71 23.62 -1.05
N LEU A 56 -0.98 22.36 -1.44
CA LEU A 56 -1.15 22.00 -2.84
C LEU A 56 -2.46 22.56 -3.40
N GLN A 57 -2.38 23.21 -4.55
CA GLN A 57 -3.54 23.75 -5.26
C GLN A 57 -4.03 22.76 -6.31
N MET A 58 -5.33 22.48 -6.32
CA MET A 58 -5.93 21.66 -7.37
C MET A 58 -5.96 22.45 -8.69
N PRO A 59 -5.74 21.80 -9.85
CA PRO A 59 -5.97 22.42 -11.14
C PRO A 59 -7.41 22.96 -11.25
N ALA A 60 -7.59 24.14 -11.86
CA ALA A 60 -8.89 24.82 -11.89
C ALA A 60 -10.03 23.95 -12.45
N HIS A 61 -9.75 23.11 -13.45
CA HIS A 61 -10.74 22.20 -14.06
C HIS A 61 -11.07 20.97 -13.18
N LEU A 62 -10.36 20.78 -12.05
CA LEU A 62 -10.57 19.71 -11.09
C LEU A 62 -10.88 20.25 -9.67
N ALA A 63 -11.26 21.54 -9.59
CA ALA A 63 -11.49 22.21 -8.31
C ALA A 63 -12.59 21.55 -7.46
N ASP A 64 -13.60 20.95 -8.10
CA ASP A 64 -14.68 20.23 -7.39
C ASP A 64 -14.17 19.01 -6.60
N TYR A 65 -13.03 18.43 -7.00
CA TYR A 65 -12.39 17.30 -6.33
C TYR A 65 -11.48 17.71 -5.16
N ASP A 66 -11.48 19.00 -4.77
CA ASP A 66 -10.53 19.51 -3.80
C ASP A 66 -10.79 18.97 -2.37
N CYS A 67 -10.04 17.96 -2.01
CA CYS A 67 -9.95 17.41 -0.66
C CYS A 67 -8.53 16.91 -0.39
N ARG A 68 -8.17 16.74 0.89
CA ARG A 68 -6.82 16.30 1.29
C ARG A 68 -6.40 15.02 0.57
N ASN A 69 -7.31 14.04 0.45
CA ASN A 69 -7.01 12.76 -0.21
C ASN A 69 -6.64 12.94 -1.69
N ASN A 70 -7.38 13.74 -2.43
CA ASN A 70 -7.12 13.98 -3.85
C ASN A 70 -5.90 14.91 -4.06
N ARG A 71 -5.63 15.84 -3.14
CA ARG A 71 -4.37 16.59 -3.14
C ARG A 71 -3.17 15.67 -2.93
N LEU A 72 -3.28 14.72 -2.00
CA LEU A 72 -2.25 13.72 -1.77
C LEU A 72 -2.07 12.81 -3.00
N ALA A 73 -3.17 12.41 -3.66
CA ALA A 73 -3.12 11.71 -4.94
C ALA A 73 -2.35 12.51 -6.00
N LEU A 74 -2.70 13.79 -6.20
CA LEU A 74 -2.02 14.66 -7.15
C LEU A 74 -0.52 14.79 -6.85
N LEU A 75 -0.17 14.96 -5.57
CA LEU A 75 1.22 15.04 -5.13
C LEU A 75 2.00 13.77 -5.50
N GLY A 76 1.40 12.60 -5.32
CA GLY A 76 2.03 11.32 -5.68
C GLY A 76 2.13 11.11 -7.19
N LEU A 77 1.07 11.41 -7.95
CA LEU A 77 1.03 11.24 -9.40
C LEU A 77 2.08 12.05 -10.14
N THR A 78 2.51 13.19 -9.59
CA THR A 78 3.49 14.11 -10.20
C THR A 78 4.94 13.80 -9.82
N GLN A 79 5.22 12.67 -9.18
CA GLN A 79 6.58 12.25 -8.84
C GLN A 79 7.12 11.23 -9.86
N ASP A 80 8.43 11.14 -9.96
CA ASP A 80 9.18 10.09 -10.68
C ASP A 80 8.82 9.92 -12.16
N GLY A 81 8.28 10.96 -12.80
CA GLY A 81 7.82 10.89 -14.20
C GLY A 81 6.60 9.98 -14.39
N PHE A 82 5.85 9.70 -13.31
CA PHE A 82 4.72 8.77 -13.37
C PHE A 82 3.57 9.28 -14.25
N ASP A 83 3.27 10.57 -14.20
CA ASP A 83 2.21 11.17 -15.02
C ASP A 83 2.58 11.17 -16.52
N GLU A 84 3.83 11.42 -16.86
CA GLU A 84 4.33 11.31 -18.24
C GLU A 84 4.22 9.85 -18.74
N ALA A 85 4.55 8.88 -17.90
CA ALA A 85 4.46 7.47 -18.24
C ALA A 85 3.02 7.02 -18.51
N VAL A 86 2.06 7.45 -17.68
CA VAL A 86 0.64 7.16 -17.90
C VAL A 86 0.13 7.80 -19.19
N ARG A 87 0.53 9.05 -19.49
CA ARG A 87 0.18 9.73 -20.75
C ARG A 87 0.79 9.02 -21.95
N ALA A 88 2.03 8.56 -21.86
CA ALA A 88 2.67 7.77 -22.92
C ALA A 88 1.95 6.44 -23.16
N ALA A 89 1.56 5.73 -22.09
CA ALA A 89 0.76 4.51 -22.20
C ALA A 89 -0.62 4.79 -22.83
N SER A 90 -1.27 5.90 -22.44
CA SER A 90 -2.55 6.33 -23.04
C SER A 90 -2.40 6.63 -24.53
N ALA A 91 -1.32 7.26 -24.95
CA ALA A 91 -1.02 7.50 -26.38
C ALA A 91 -0.76 6.20 -27.14
N LYS A 92 -0.09 5.23 -26.50
CA LYS A 92 0.26 3.92 -27.09
C LYS A 92 -0.94 3.01 -27.25
N TYR A 93 -1.78 2.87 -26.24
CA TYR A 93 -2.85 1.88 -26.18
C TYR A 93 -4.25 2.47 -26.44
N GLY A 94 -4.39 3.78 -26.29
CA GLY A 94 -5.68 4.50 -26.29
C GLY A 94 -6.25 4.64 -24.87
N ALA A 95 -6.85 5.80 -24.60
CA ALA A 95 -7.37 6.16 -23.27
C ALA A 95 -8.43 5.16 -22.73
N GLN A 96 -9.17 4.51 -23.61
CA GLN A 96 -10.17 3.50 -23.28
C GLN A 96 -9.56 2.13 -22.95
N ARG A 97 -8.27 1.91 -23.26
CA ARG A 97 -7.54 0.67 -23.01
C ARG A 97 -6.70 0.71 -21.73
N ILE A 98 -6.69 1.83 -21.03
CA ILE A 98 -6.04 1.98 -19.73
C ILE A 98 -7.10 1.84 -18.64
N GLY A 99 -6.97 0.81 -17.81
CA GLY A 99 -7.80 0.65 -16.62
C GLY A 99 -7.25 1.45 -15.43
N LEU A 100 -8.12 1.85 -14.52
CA LEU A 100 -7.75 2.52 -13.28
C LEU A 100 -8.33 1.76 -12.09
N PHE A 101 -7.46 1.28 -11.20
CA PHE A 101 -7.84 0.48 -10.03
C PHE A 101 -7.15 1.05 -8.81
N LEU A 102 -7.88 1.74 -7.94
CA LEU A 102 -7.33 2.39 -6.77
C LEU A 102 -7.94 1.84 -5.47
N GLY A 103 -7.11 1.75 -4.44
CA GLY A 103 -7.51 1.41 -3.08
C GLY A 103 -7.64 2.67 -2.22
N THR A 104 -8.69 2.78 -1.45
CA THR A 104 -8.84 3.82 -0.42
C THR A 104 -9.78 3.35 0.68
N SER A 105 -9.55 3.77 1.90
CA SER A 105 -10.48 3.58 3.02
C SER A 105 -10.96 4.90 3.62
N THR A 106 -10.30 6.00 3.32
CA THR A 106 -10.62 7.32 3.86
C THR A 106 -11.31 8.23 2.84
N SER A 107 -10.87 8.21 1.56
CA SER A 107 -11.36 9.20 0.60
C SER A 107 -11.32 10.62 1.19
N GLY A 108 -12.30 11.48 0.91
CA GLY A 108 -12.41 12.84 1.45
C GLY A 108 -13.17 12.94 2.77
N ILE A 109 -13.03 11.97 3.68
CA ILE A 109 -13.71 11.98 5.00
C ILE A 109 -13.42 13.27 5.77
N LEU A 110 -12.18 13.76 5.77
CA LEU A 110 -11.80 15.00 6.46
C LEU A 110 -12.64 16.21 6.00
N GLN A 111 -12.98 16.30 4.71
CA GLN A 111 -13.83 17.38 4.21
C GLN A 111 -15.26 17.27 4.76
N THR A 112 -15.76 16.06 4.91
CA THR A 112 -17.06 15.81 5.54
C THR A 112 -17.02 16.19 7.02
N GLU A 113 -16.00 15.80 7.76
CA GLU A 113 -15.82 16.16 9.17
C GLU A 113 -15.81 17.69 9.34
N ARG A 114 -15.08 18.39 8.49
CA ARG A 114 -15.03 19.85 8.46
C ARG A 114 -16.39 20.47 8.06
N ALA A 115 -17.13 19.89 7.12
CA ALA A 115 -18.47 20.33 6.74
C ALA A 115 -19.47 20.16 7.90
N TYR A 116 -19.44 19.04 8.62
CA TYR A 116 -20.29 18.83 9.80
C TYR A 116 -20.03 19.83 10.92
N ARG A 117 -18.80 20.28 11.11
CA ARG A 117 -18.47 21.36 12.07
C ARG A 117 -19.04 22.72 11.67
N ARG A 118 -19.27 22.94 10.38
CA ARG A 118 -19.85 24.19 9.82
C ARG A 118 -21.34 24.08 9.49
N ARG A 119 -22.00 22.98 9.89
CA ARG A 119 -23.43 22.80 9.65
C ARG A 119 -24.25 23.93 10.29
N ASP A 120 -25.33 24.30 9.64
CA ASP A 120 -26.28 25.28 10.17
C ASP A 120 -26.90 24.76 11.49
N PRO A 121 -26.79 25.48 12.61
CA PRO A 121 -27.25 24.99 13.91
C PRO A 121 -28.78 24.90 14.02
N ALA A 122 -29.55 25.61 13.18
CA ALA A 122 -31.00 25.61 13.25
C ALA A 122 -31.61 24.52 12.35
N SER A 123 -31.11 24.37 11.13
CA SER A 123 -31.64 23.42 10.14
C SER A 123 -30.87 22.09 10.09
N GLY A 124 -29.62 22.06 10.60
CA GLY A 124 -28.71 20.95 10.45
C GLY A 124 -28.11 20.80 9.03
N ALA A 125 -28.40 21.73 8.11
CA ALA A 125 -27.94 21.68 6.74
C ALA A 125 -26.42 21.81 6.67
N LEU A 126 -25.79 21.03 5.79
CA LEU A 126 -24.37 21.14 5.47
C LEU A 126 -24.10 22.38 4.62
N PRO A 127 -22.87 22.94 4.65
CA PRO A 127 -22.50 24.07 3.82
C PRO A 127 -22.71 23.80 2.32
N ALA A 128 -23.10 24.83 1.58
CA ALA A 128 -23.37 24.70 0.14
C ALA A 128 -22.12 24.36 -0.70
N ASP A 129 -20.93 24.59 -0.15
CA ASP A 129 -19.63 24.24 -0.75
C ASP A 129 -19.22 22.77 -0.52
N PHE A 130 -20.01 21.99 0.21
CA PHE A 130 -19.73 20.58 0.44
C PHE A 130 -20.28 19.71 -0.70
N ASP A 131 -19.40 19.07 -1.44
CA ASP A 131 -19.74 18.07 -2.46
C ASP A 131 -19.34 16.66 -2.03
N TYR A 132 -20.36 15.86 -1.64
CA TYR A 132 -20.14 14.46 -1.27
C TYR A 132 -19.58 13.62 -2.42
N ARG A 133 -20.08 13.83 -3.64
CA ARG A 133 -19.73 13.02 -4.80
C ARG A 133 -18.26 13.17 -5.17
N CYS A 134 -17.77 14.41 -5.20
CA CYS A 134 -16.43 14.73 -5.66
C CYS A 134 -15.39 14.64 -4.53
N THR A 135 -15.81 14.57 -3.25
CA THR A 135 -14.88 14.52 -2.11
C THR A 135 -14.98 13.23 -1.29
N HIS A 136 -16.12 13.00 -0.61
CA HIS A 136 -16.26 11.90 0.35
C HIS A 136 -16.46 10.53 -0.30
N ASN A 137 -17.18 10.45 -1.41
CA ASN A 137 -17.46 9.19 -2.08
C ASN A 137 -16.14 8.43 -2.32
N THR A 138 -16.07 7.15 -1.96
CA THR A 138 -14.87 6.35 -2.16
C THR A 138 -14.38 6.33 -3.61
N PHE A 139 -15.28 6.49 -4.58
CA PHE A 139 -14.93 6.59 -6.00
C PHE A 139 -14.29 7.94 -6.38
N SER A 140 -14.33 8.95 -5.51
CA SER A 140 -13.80 10.30 -5.79
C SER A 140 -12.34 10.27 -6.26
N VAL A 141 -11.46 9.52 -5.61
CA VAL A 141 -10.04 9.46 -5.96
C VAL A 141 -9.82 8.83 -7.35
N ALA A 142 -10.62 7.86 -7.73
CA ALA A 142 -10.54 7.28 -9.09
C ALA A 142 -11.16 8.23 -10.14
N ASP A 143 -12.27 8.87 -9.82
CA ASP A 143 -12.89 9.83 -10.73
C ASP A 143 -11.99 11.05 -10.97
N PHE A 144 -11.37 11.58 -9.91
CA PHE A 144 -10.32 12.60 -9.98
C PHE A 144 -9.16 12.16 -10.88
N THR A 145 -8.56 10.98 -10.60
CA THR A 145 -7.40 10.48 -11.35
C THR A 145 -7.73 10.22 -12.81
N ARG A 146 -8.93 9.69 -13.10
CA ARG A 146 -9.42 9.48 -14.45
C ARG A 146 -9.52 10.79 -15.23
N HIS A 147 -10.09 11.84 -14.63
CA HIS A 147 -10.19 13.17 -15.25
C HIS A 147 -8.81 13.83 -15.41
N TYR A 148 -7.93 13.68 -14.43
CA TYR A 148 -6.56 14.22 -14.49
C TYR A 148 -5.78 13.69 -15.71
N PHE A 149 -5.93 12.40 -16.03
CA PHE A 149 -5.28 11.79 -17.19
C PHE A 149 -6.12 11.77 -18.47
N GLY A 150 -7.39 12.10 -18.43
CA GLY A 150 -8.32 11.96 -19.54
C GLY A 150 -8.59 10.51 -19.93
N LEU A 151 -8.52 9.56 -18.98
CA LEU A 151 -8.78 8.15 -19.22
C LEU A 151 -10.26 7.86 -19.35
N THR A 152 -10.62 6.93 -20.24
CA THR A 152 -12.00 6.51 -20.49
C THR A 152 -12.20 5.00 -20.34
N GLY A 153 -11.16 4.27 -19.98
CA GLY A 153 -11.24 2.85 -19.64
C GLY A 153 -11.96 2.58 -18.33
N PRO A 154 -12.12 1.31 -17.96
CA PRO A 154 -12.74 0.91 -16.70
C PRO A 154 -12.03 1.53 -15.49
N ALA A 155 -12.80 2.10 -14.57
CA ALA A 155 -12.29 2.64 -13.31
C ALA A 155 -13.00 1.96 -12.13
N VAL A 156 -12.23 1.50 -11.15
CA VAL A 156 -12.73 0.76 -9.99
C VAL A 156 -12.01 1.25 -8.73
N VAL A 157 -12.76 1.39 -7.65
CA VAL A 157 -12.19 1.57 -6.31
C VAL A 157 -12.44 0.33 -5.46
N VAL A 158 -11.40 -0.15 -4.81
CA VAL A 158 -11.49 -1.20 -3.80
C VAL A 158 -11.35 -0.55 -2.43
N SER A 159 -12.36 -0.77 -1.56
CA SER A 159 -12.33 -0.36 -0.16
C SER A 159 -12.53 -1.59 0.72
N SER A 160 -11.43 -2.26 1.02
CA SER A 160 -11.35 -3.48 1.81
C SER A 160 -10.36 -3.31 2.97
N ALA A 161 -10.50 -2.19 3.68
CA ALA A 161 -9.62 -1.78 4.77
C ALA A 161 -8.14 -1.78 4.34
N CYS A 162 -7.26 -2.35 5.15
CA CYS A 162 -5.80 -2.29 4.94
C CYS A 162 -5.30 -3.10 3.73
N SER A 163 -6.12 -3.97 3.13
CA SER A 163 -5.77 -4.72 1.92
C SER A 163 -6.18 -4.04 0.61
N SER A 164 -6.81 -2.86 0.67
CA SER A 164 -7.43 -2.19 -0.50
C SER A 164 -6.48 -2.06 -1.69
N SER A 165 -5.34 -1.40 -1.50
CA SER A 165 -4.38 -1.12 -2.59
C SER A 165 -3.53 -2.34 -3.01
N ALA A 166 -3.52 -3.42 -2.22
CA ALA A 166 -2.97 -4.69 -2.68
C ALA A 166 -3.96 -5.42 -3.60
N LYS A 167 -5.25 -5.44 -3.26
CA LYS A 167 -6.30 -6.14 -4.04
C LYS A 167 -6.54 -5.53 -5.42
N VAL A 168 -6.19 -4.25 -5.63
CA VAL A 168 -6.30 -3.63 -6.94
C VAL A 168 -5.37 -4.26 -7.98
N PHE A 169 -4.22 -4.80 -7.57
CA PHE A 169 -3.32 -5.57 -8.45
C PHE A 169 -4.01 -6.82 -8.99
N ALA A 170 -4.75 -7.54 -8.14
CA ALA A 170 -5.56 -8.68 -8.54
C ALA A 170 -6.67 -8.28 -9.53
N SER A 171 -7.37 -7.17 -9.24
CA SER A 171 -8.46 -6.68 -10.08
C SER A 171 -7.96 -6.26 -11.47
N ALA A 172 -6.86 -5.49 -11.52
CA ALA A 172 -6.23 -5.07 -12.77
C ALA A 172 -5.75 -6.28 -13.59
N ARG A 173 -5.08 -7.24 -12.93
CA ARG A 173 -4.60 -8.47 -13.58
C ARG A 173 -5.74 -9.28 -14.21
N ARG A 174 -6.87 -9.45 -13.49
CA ARG A 174 -8.06 -10.12 -14.04
C ARG A 174 -8.60 -9.39 -15.26
N MET A 175 -8.68 -8.06 -15.20
CA MET A 175 -9.19 -7.27 -16.34
C MET A 175 -8.24 -7.29 -17.54
N MET A 176 -6.92 -7.26 -17.32
CA MET A 176 -5.93 -7.43 -18.38
C MET A 176 -5.98 -8.83 -18.99
N ALA A 177 -6.22 -9.86 -18.18
CA ALA A 177 -6.32 -11.24 -18.66
C ALA A 177 -7.53 -11.48 -19.60
N THR A 178 -8.62 -10.72 -19.41
CA THR A 178 -9.78 -10.77 -20.31
C THR A 178 -9.57 -10.02 -21.63
N GLY A 179 -8.49 -9.26 -21.77
CA GLY A 179 -8.22 -8.44 -22.95
C GLY A 179 -9.05 -7.16 -23.03
N LEU A 180 -9.77 -6.77 -21.98
CA LEU A 180 -10.54 -5.52 -21.94
C LEU A 180 -9.65 -4.28 -21.85
N ILE A 181 -8.48 -4.42 -21.23
CA ILE A 181 -7.47 -3.37 -21.09
C ILE A 181 -6.08 -3.92 -21.41
N ASP A 182 -5.16 -3.05 -21.84
CA ASP A 182 -3.77 -3.39 -22.15
C ASP A 182 -2.79 -2.92 -21.10
N ALA A 183 -3.15 -1.87 -20.35
CA ALA A 183 -2.40 -1.40 -19.20
C ALA A 183 -3.35 -0.97 -18.08
N ALA A 184 -2.82 -0.85 -16.88
CA ALA A 184 -3.58 -0.42 -15.71
C ALA A 184 -2.76 0.46 -14.78
N VAL A 185 -3.34 1.58 -14.37
CA VAL A 185 -2.87 2.34 -13.21
C VAL A 185 -3.46 1.66 -11.97
N VAL A 186 -2.60 1.20 -11.08
CA VAL A 186 -2.96 0.56 -9.81
C VAL A 186 -2.31 1.27 -8.65
N GLY A 187 -2.86 1.13 -7.45
CA GLY A 187 -2.26 1.72 -6.25
C GLY A 187 -3.31 2.14 -5.24
N GLY A 188 -3.00 3.11 -4.40
CA GLY A 188 -3.96 3.61 -3.43
C GLY A 188 -3.55 4.90 -2.76
N VAL A 189 -4.55 5.55 -2.20
CA VAL A 189 -4.40 6.84 -1.50
C VAL A 189 -5.27 6.83 -0.26
N ASP A 190 -4.67 7.07 0.88
CA ASP A 190 -5.40 7.37 2.13
C ASP A 190 -4.74 8.56 2.81
N SER A 191 -5.56 9.49 3.26
CA SER A 191 -5.15 10.69 3.96
C SER A 191 -5.57 10.66 5.43
N LEU A 192 -4.86 11.41 6.27
CA LEU A 192 -5.24 11.59 7.68
C LEU A 192 -6.63 12.22 7.81
N CYS A 193 -7.40 11.70 8.75
CA CYS A 193 -8.69 12.24 9.16
C CYS A 193 -8.99 11.87 10.61
N LEU A 194 -9.90 12.58 11.25
CA LEU A 194 -10.23 12.38 12.65
C LEU A 194 -10.94 11.04 12.87
N THR A 195 -11.80 10.66 11.94
CA THR A 195 -12.56 9.39 12.02
C THR A 195 -11.63 8.19 12.17
N THR A 196 -10.53 8.13 11.44
CA THR A 196 -9.59 7.01 11.58
C THR A 196 -8.81 7.08 12.88
N LEU A 197 -8.32 8.26 13.28
CA LEU A 197 -7.56 8.43 14.51
C LEU A 197 -8.39 8.10 15.75
N TYR A 198 -9.56 8.70 15.88
CA TYR A 198 -10.45 8.42 17.02
C TYR A 198 -11.11 7.04 16.93
N GLY A 199 -11.41 6.55 15.72
CA GLY A 199 -11.96 5.23 15.52
C GLY A 199 -11.03 4.11 16.00
N PHE A 200 -9.78 4.14 15.57
CA PHE A 200 -8.77 3.17 16.04
C PHE A 200 -8.42 3.36 17.52
N ASN A 201 -8.46 4.60 18.04
CA ASN A 201 -8.29 4.86 19.46
C ASN A 201 -9.42 4.22 20.28
N SER A 202 -10.67 4.31 19.83
CA SER A 202 -11.82 3.71 20.51
C SER A 202 -11.78 2.18 20.58
N LEU A 203 -11.01 1.56 19.66
CA LEU A 203 -10.75 0.11 19.64
C LEU A 203 -9.52 -0.28 20.49
N GLY A 204 -8.84 0.70 21.12
CA GLY A 204 -7.62 0.44 21.89
C GLY A 204 -6.44 0.00 21.03
N LEU A 205 -6.40 0.41 19.75
CA LEU A 205 -5.39 -0.04 18.78
C LEU A 205 -4.35 1.03 18.45
N ILE A 206 -4.48 2.25 18.95
CA ILE A 206 -3.51 3.34 18.75
C ILE A 206 -2.39 3.23 19.79
N SER A 207 -1.15 3.35 19.35
CA SER A 207 0.01 3.46 20.22
C SER A 207 0.25 4.91 20.64
N GLU A 208 0.58 5.12 21.91
CA GLU A 208 1.03 6.43 22.44
C GLU A 208 2.48 6.74 22.03
N GLN A 209 3.19 5.77 21.46
CA GLN A 209 4.56 5.88 20.95
C GLN A 209 4.59 5.58 19.46
N ALA A 210 5.69 5.92 18.79
CA ALA A 210 5.89 5.45 17.41
C ALA A 210 5.76 3.92 17.36
N CYS A 211 4.91 3.43 16.47
CA CYS A 211 4.61 2.00 16.39
C CYS A 211 5.90 1.18 16.13
N ARG A 212 5.95 0.00 16.74
CA ARG A 212 7.12 -0.90 16.73
C ARG A 212 6.68 -2.33 16.42
N PRO A 213 6.52 -2.64 15.13
CA PRO A 213 6.08 -3.97 14.71
C PRO A 213 7.00 -5.07 15.24
N PHE A 214 6.42 -6.20 15.68
CA PHE A 214 7.14 -7.38 16.21
C PHE A 214 7.97 -7.14 17.50
N ASP A 215 7.90 -5.96 18.10
CA ASP A 215 8.54 -5.69 19.40
C ASP A 215 7.80 -6.40 20.54
N ALA A 216 8.54 -6.86 21.56
CA ALA A 216 7.98 -7.48 22.74
C ALA A 216 7.02 -6.55 23.52
N GLN A 217 7.22 -5.26 23.40
CA GLN A 217 6.39 -4.24 24.04
C GLN A 217 5.50 -3.47 23.05
N ARG A 218 5.22 -4.06 21.86
CA ARG A 218 4.30 -3.45 20.90
C ARG A 218 2.90 -3.28 21.51
N ASN A 219 2.27 -2.15 21.22
CA ASN A 219 0.99 -1.80 21.84
C ASN A 219 0.00 -1.11 20.91
N GLY A 220 0.21 -1.21 19.59
CA GLY A 220 -0.72 -0.64 18.63
C GLY A 220 -0.04 0.09 17.47
N ILE A 221 -0.88 0.65 16.61
CA ILE A 221 -0.50 1.31 15.36
C ILE A 221 -0.18 2.80 15.57
N SER A 222 0.58 3.35 14.65
CA SER A 222 0.62 4.80 14.35
C SER A 222 -0.01 4.98 12.97
N ILE A 223 -1.00 5.85 12.83
CA ILE A 223 -1.65 6.11 11.56
C ILE A 223 -0.72 6.94 10.67
N GLY A 224 -0.59 6.55 9.40
CA GLY A 224 0.09 7.32 8.37
C GLY A 224 -0.83 7.63 7.19
N GLU A 225 -0.41 8.56 6.34
CA GLU A 225 -1.04 8.84 5.06
C GLU A 225 -0.05 8.63 3.91
N ALA A 226 -0.55 8.24 2.76
CA ALA A 226 0.28 8.05 1.58
C ALA A 226 -0.53 8.02 0.28
N ALA A 227 0.18 8.26 -0.83
CA ALA A 227 -0.24 7.94 -2.19
C ALA A 227 0.84 7.10 -2.85
N ALA A 228 0.47 5.96 -3.42
CA ALA A 228 1.39 5.10 -4.15
C ALA A 228 0.70 4.55 -5.39
N PHE A 229 1.43 4.54 -6.50
CA PHE A 229 0.92 4.11 -7.80
C PHE A 229 1.93 3.25 -8.54
N ALA A 230 1.42 2.35 -9.37
CA ALA A 230 2.20 1.62 -10.35
C ALA A 230 1.43 1.54 -11.68
N LEU A 231 2.16 1.56 -12.78
CA LEU A 231 1.64 1.29 -14.12
C LEU A 231 1.96 -0.17 -14.45
N LEU A 232 0.92 -0.99 -14.53
CA LEU A 232 1.01 -2.37 -14.97
C LEU A 232 0.81 -2.45 -16.48
N GLU A 233 1.74 -3.10 -17.16
CA GLU A 233 1.67 -3.39 -18.60
C GLU A 233 1.91 -4.87 -18.86
N ARG A 234 1.54 -5.33 -20.06
CA ARG A 234 1.99 -6.64 -20.54
C ARG A 234 3.50 -6.61 -20.70
N SER A 235 4.18 -7.66 -20.26
CA SER A 235 5.62 -7.77 -20.43
C SER A 235 5.98 -7.75 -21.92
N PRO A 236 6.85 -6.84 -22.39
CA PRO A 236 7.38 -6.88 -23.75
C PRO A 236 8.32 -8.09 -23.92
N GLU A 237 8.69 -8.40 -25.17
CA GLU A 237 9.63 -9.50 -25.48
C GLU A 237 11.02 -9.29 -24.84
N HIS A 238 11.45 -8.05 -24.73
CA HIS A 238 12.72 -7.69 -24.09
C HIS A 238 12.46 -6.74 -22.92
N LEU A 239 12.93 -7.15 -21.77
CA LEU A 239 12.92 -6.38 -20.52
C LEU A 239 14.34 -6.13 -20.04
N GLU A 240 14.57 -4.98 -19.44
CA GLU A 240 15.81 -4.74 -18.70
C GLU A 240 15.93 -5.75 -17.54
N ALA A 241 17.16 -6.11 -17.19
CA ALA A 241 17.44 -7.14 -16.20
C ALA A 241 16.82 -6.84 -14.82
N ASP A 242 16.74 -5.57 -14.45
CA ASP A 242 16.20 -5.08 -13.19
C ASP A 242 14.71 -4.72 -13.26
N ALA A 243 14.05 -4.97 -14.39
CA ALA A 243 12.61 -4.74 -14.53
C ALA A 243 11.84 -5.53 -13.48
N VAL A 244 10.88 -4.87 -12.83
CA VAL A 244 10.06 -5.45 -11.75
C VAL A 244 8.80 -6.03 -12.34
N LEU A 245 8.49 -7.26 -11.97
CA LEU A 245 7.34 -8.03 -12.45
C LEU A 245 6.43 -8.42 -11.29
N LEU A 246 5.12 -8.29 -11.49
CA LEU A 246 4.11 -8.94 -10.65
C LEU A 246 3.98 -10.40 -11.11
N LEU A 247 4.44 -11.32 -10.28
CA LEU A 247 4.47 -12.75 -10.56
C LEU A 247 3.21 -13.47 -10.08
N GLY A 248 2.71 -13.10 -8.91
CA GLY A 248 1.57 -13.75 -8.30
C GLY A 248 0.78 -12.84 -7.37
N VAL A 249 -0.49 -13.15 -7.23
CA VAL A 249 -1.42 -12.50 -6.30
C VAL A 249 -2.25 -13.58 -5.63
N GLY A 250 -2.36 -13.53 -4.31
CA GLY A 250 -3.25 -14.39 -3.54
C GLY A 250 -4.22 -13.58 -2.70
N GLU A 251 -5.46 -13.99 -2.67
CA GLU A 251 -6.54 -13.33 -1.91
C GLU A 251 -7.26 -14.36 -1.05
N SER A 252 -7.63 -13.99 0.16
CA SER A 252 -8.38 -14.85 1.07
C SER A 252 -9.30 -14.05 2.00
N SER A 253 -10.10 -14.78 2.77
CA SER A 253 -10.87 -14.23 3.88
C SER A 253 -10.70 -15.12 5.12
N ASP A 254 -10.50 -14.50 6.29
CA ASP A 254 -10.42 -15.22 7.57
C ASP A 254 -11.77 -15.81 8.00
N ALA A 255 -12.88 -15.16 7.63
CA ALA A 255 -14.24 -15.48 8.08
C ALA A 255 -14.33 -15.72 9.62
N HIS A 256 -13.59 -14.90 10.39
CA HIS A 256 -13.40 -15.10 11.83
C HIS A 256 -14.01 -13.96 12.67
N HIS A 257 -13.50 -12.73 12.54
CA HIS A 257 -13.92 -11.56 13.33
C HIS A 257 -13.74 -10.26 12.53
N MET A 258 -14.54 -9.22 12.88
CA MET A 258 -14.52 -7.95 12.12
C MET A 258 -13.21 -7.14 12.28
N SER A 259 -12.52 -7.26 13.42
CA SER A 259 -11.34 -6.44 13.74
C SER A 259 -10.12 -7.24 14.21
N SER A 260 -10.19 -8.58 14.18
CA SER A 260 -9.10 -9.47 14.59
C SER A 260 -8.87 -10.55 13.55
N PRO A 261 -7.62 -10.87 13.21
CA PRO A 261 -7.31 -11.98 12.31
C PRO A 261 -7.64 -13.33 12.96
N HIS A 262 -7.73 -14.38 12.14
CA HIS A 262 -7.79 -15.73 12.68
C HIS A 262 -6.52 -16.00 13.50
N PRO A 263 -6.62 -16.46 14.77
CA PRO A 263 -5.49 -16.55 15.69
C PRO A 263 -4.35 -17.48 15.24
N ASP A 264 -4.63 -18.41 14.32
CA ASP A 264 -3.60 -19.29 13.71
C ASP A 264 -3.11 -18.78 12.36
N GLY A 265 -3.48 -17.55 11.96
CA GLY A 265 -3.06 -16.93 10.70
C GLY A 265 -3.56 -17.65 9.45
N LEU A 266 -4.72 -18.35 9.54
CA LEU A 266 -5.21 -19.19 8.45
C LEU A 266 -5.39 -18.43 7.14
N GLY A 267 -6.09 -17.28 7.17
CA GLY A 267 -6.32 -16.48 5.96
C GLY A 267 -5.02 -15.88 5.42
N ALA A 268 -4.15 -15.39 6.30
CA ALA A 268 -2.83 -14.90 5.90
C ALA A 268 -2.02 -15.98 5.16
N ARG A 269 -1.99 -17.21 5.71
CA ARG A 269 -1.31 -18.34 5.07
C ARG A 269 -1.93 -18.69 3.71
N MET A 270 -3.25 -18.71 3.61
CA MET A 270 -3.95 -18.98 2.35
C MET A 270 -3.59 -17.94 1.28
N ALA A 271 -3.63 -16.65 1.61
CA ALA A 271 -3.27 -15.59 0.68
C ALA A 271 -1.81 -15.74 0.19
N MET A 272 -0.86 -15.99 1.08
CA MET A 272 0.54 -16.20 0.71
C MET A 272 0.71 -17.46 -0.18
N GLN A 273 0.05 -18.56 0.16
CA GLN A 273 0.12 -19.81 -0.59
C GLN A 273 -0.46 -19.67 -2.00
N ASP A 274 -1.60 -18.97 -2.14
CA ASP A 274 -2.23 -18.71 -3.43
C ASP A 274 -1.34 -17.81 -4.30
N ALA A 275 -0.69 -16.78 -3.71
CA ALA A 275 0.24 -15.92 -4.42
C ALA A 275 1.46 -16.70 -4.96
N LEU A 276 2.06 -17.58 -4.14
CA LEU A 276 3.14 -18.47 -4.56
C LEU A 276 2.69 -19.45 -5.65
N SER A 277 1.55 -20.11 -5.45
CA SER A 277 0.99 -21.06 -6.42
C SER A 277 0.73 -20.39 -7.78
N MET A 278 0.19 -19.17 -7.77
CA MET A 278 -0.04 -18.39 -8.99
C MET A 278 1.27 -18.02 -9.69
N ALA A 279 2.33 -17.72 -8.93
CA ALA A 279 3.67 -17.42 -9.44
C ALA A 279 4.43 -18.69 -9.91
N GLY A 280 3.97 -19.88 -9.55
CA GLY A 280 4.69 -21.14 -9.77
C GLY A 280 5.94 -21.30 -8.91
N LEU A 281 5.95 -20.67 -7.73
CA LEU A 281 7.10 -20.61 -6.84
C LEU A 281 6.89 -21.45 -5.58
N GLN A 282 8.01 -21.86 -4.99
CA GLN A 282 8.06 -22.47 -3.65
C GLN A 282 8.38 -21.40 -2.59
N PRO A 283 8.05 -21.62 -1.32
CA PRO A 283 8.42 -20.69 -0.24
C PRO A 283 9.92 -20.38 -0.18
N SER A 284 10.77 -21.35 -0.49
CA SER A 284 12.24 -21.21 -0.53
C SER A 284 12.75 -20.25 -1.63
N ASP A 285 11.92 -19.91 -2.59
CA ASP A 285 12.28 -19.01 -3.69
C ASP A 285 12.15 -17.52 -3.31
N ILE A 286 11.58 -17.24 -2.13
CA ILE A 286 11.36 -15.87 -1.64
C ILE A 286 12.56 -15.39 -0.81
N ASP A 287 13.20 -14.33 -1.26
CA ASP A 287 14.35 -13.72 -0.59
C ASP A 287 14.00 -12.82 0.58
N TYR A 288 12.80 -12.22 0.55
CA TYR A 288 12.35 -11.26 1.55
C TYR A 288 10.82 -11.17 1.59
N ILE A 289 10.28 -11.00 2.80
CA ILE A 289 8.86 -10.76 3.03
C ILE A 289 8.69 -9.37 3.65
N ASN A 290 7.96 -8.49 2.96
CA ASN A 290 7.44 -7.27 3.56
C ASN A 290 6.14 -7.64 4.29
N LEU A 291 6.20 -7.65 5.62
CA LEU A 291 5.11 -8.07 6.49
C LEU A 291 4.03 -6.99 6.58
N HIS A 292 2.79 -7.42 6.77
CA HIS A 292 1.74 -6.50 7.17
C HIS A 292 2.09 -5.78 8.47
N GLY A 293 2.52 -6.51 9.50
CA GLY A 293 3.23 -6.04 10.69
C GLY A 293 2.76 -4.70 11.25
N THR A 294 1.60 -4.68 11.89
CA THR A 294 0.94 -3.45 12.34
C THR A 294 1.37 -2.97 13.72
N ALA A 295 2.16 -3.74 14.44
CA ALA A 295 2.48 -3.56 15.86
C ALA A 295 1.29 -3.82 16.81
N THR A 296 0.19 -4.38 16.33
CA THR A 296 -0.85 -4.90 17.23
C THR A 296 -0.50 -6.30 17.69
N GLN A 297 -0.91 -6.65 18.93
CA GLN A 297 -0.63 -7.96 19.49
C GLN A 297 -1.18 -9.10 18.63
N SER A 298 -2.42 -8.96 18.17
CA SER A 298 -3.14 -10.00 17.43
C SER A 298 -2.60 -10.19 16.01
N ASN A 299 -2.35 -9.10 15.26
CA ASN A 299 -1.88 -9.21 13.89
C ASN A 299 -0.48 -9.83 13.84
N ASP A 300 0.47 -9.27 14.60
CA ASP A 300 1.86 -9.72 14.52
C ASP A 300 2.01 -11.18 14.97
N ALA A 301 1.19 -11.60 15.96
CA ALA A 301 1.16 -13.00 16.39
C ALA A 301 0.57 -13.94 15.33
N ALA A 302 -0.55 -13.56 14.69
CA ALA A 302 -1.18 -14.39 13.66
C ALA A 302 -0.32 -14.45 12.38
N GLU A 303 0.24 -13.31 11.97
CA GLU A 303 1.12 -13.24 10.79
C GLU A 303 2.41 -14.03 10.99
N SER A 304 3.05 -13.94 12.18
CA SER A 304 4.26 -14.72 12.47
C SER A 304 4.01 -16.24 12.37
N LYS A 305 2.88 -16.73 12.88
CA LYS A 305 2.49 -18.14 12.74
C LYS A 305 2.32 -18.53 11.27
N ALA A 306 1.63 -17.71 10.48
CA ALA A 306 1.38 -17.98 9.08
C ALA A 306 2.68 -18.02 8.26
N VAL A 307 3.57 -17.05 8.48
CA VAL A 307 4.89 -16.98 7.81
C VAL A 307 5.75 -18.17 8.22
N ARG A 308 5.85 -18.45 9.52
CA ARG A 308 6.63 -19.59 10.01
C ARG A 308 6.15 -20.93 9.48
N GLN A 309 4.83 -21.15 9.43
CA GLN A 309 4.25 -22.40 8.90
C GLN A 309 4.56 -22.60 7.41
N LEU A 310 4.62 -21.53 6.63
CA LEU A 310 4.80 -21.59 5.18
C LEU A 310 6.28 -21.51 4.77
N PHE A 311 7.04 -20.59 5.37
CA PHE A 311 8.42 -20.27 4.96
C PHE A 311 9.48 -20.81 5.94
N GLY A 312 9.08 -21.28 7.12
CA GLY A 312 10.00 -21.55 8.22
C GLY A 312 10.52 -20.28 8.90
N PRO A 313 11.49 -20.41 9.82
CA PRO A 313 11.98 -19.27 10.61
C PRO A 313 13.07 -18.43 9.91
N GLY A 314 13.60 -18.87 8.75
CA GLY A 314 14.83 -18.34 8.17
C GLY A 314 14.65 -17.37 6.98
N THR A 315 13.44 -17.11 6.51
CA THR A 315 13.22 -16.13 5.45
C THR A 315 13.26 -14.72 6.04
N PRO A 316 14.19 -13.85 5.57
CA PRO A 316 14.27 -12.48 6.04
C PRO A 316 12.95 -11.73 5.87
N CYS A 317 12.52 -11.02 6.89
CA CYS A 317 11.28 -10.27 6.85
C CYS A 317 11.35 -9.00 7.69
N SER A 318 10.53 -8.02 7.39
CA SER A 318 10.32 -6.83 8.22
C SER A 318 9.00 -6.15 7.91
N SER A 319 8.56 -5.26 8.79
CA SER A 319 7.48 -4.31 8.51
C SER A 319 8.04 -2.91 8.38
N THR A 320 7.68 -2.21 7.32
CA THR A 320 8.08 -0.82 7.10
C THR A 320 7.14 0.19 7.75
N LYS A 321 6.09 -0.28 8.43
CA LYS A 321 5.13 0.59 9.15
C LYS A 321 5.74 1.34 10.34
N GLY A 322 6.84 0.83 10.91
CA GLY A 322 7.63 1.61 11.88
C GLY A 322 8.22 2.89 11.29
N ALA A 323 8.41 2.96 9.98
CA ALA A 323 8.88 4.13 9.26
C ALA A 323 7.74 5.03 8.77
N THR A 324 6.77 4.45 8.07
CA THR A 324 5.69 5.18 7.36
C THR A 324 4.45 5.44 8.20
N GLY A 325 4.27 4.71 9.30
CA GLY A 325 2.99 4.49 9.92
C GLY A 325 2.15 3.49 9.11
N HIS A 326 1.00 3.13 9.65
CA HIS A 326 0.01 2.34 8.92
C HIS A 326 -0.79 3.26 8.00
N THR A 327 -0.53 3.21 6.72
CA THR A 327 -1.17 4.08 5.71
C THR A 327 -2.51 3.52 5.20
N LEU A 328 -3.17 2.71 6.03
CA LEU A 328 -4.53 2.19 5.84
C LEU A 328 -4.73 1.52 4.48
N GLY A 329 -5.72 1.99 3.70
CA GLY A 329 -6.01 1.44 2.37
C GLY A 329 -4.90 1.68 1.33
N ALA A 330 -4.01 2.65 1.55
CA ALA A 330 -2.84 2.88 0.70
C ALA A 330 -1.65 1.94 1.02
N ALA A 331 -1.68 1.21 2.16
CA ALA A 331 -0.54 0.45 2.66
C ALA A 331 0.04 -0.54 1.64
N GLY A 332 -0.81 -1.36 1.02
CA GLY A 332 -0.36 -2.35 0.05
C GLY A 332 0.31 -1.75 -1.19
N GLY A 333 -0.12 -0.56 -1.63
CA GLY A 333 0.52 0.18 -2.72
C GLY A 333 1.90 0.70 -2.34
N VAL A 334 2.03 1.30 -1.15
CA VAL A 334 3.33 1.76 -0.60
C VAL A 334 4.30 0.59 -0.45
N GLU A 335 3.84 -0.52 0.12
CA GLU A 335 4.64 -1.71 0.35
C GLU A 335 5.04 -2.41 -0.97
N ALA A 336 4.18 -2.38 -1.99
CA ALA A 336 4.52 -2.83 -3.34
C ALA A 336 5.67 -2.00 -3.95
N VAL A 337 5.65 -0.68 -3.79
CA VAL A 337 6.74 0.20 -4.24
C VAL A 337 8.02 -0.05 -3.44
N ILE A 338 7.93 -0.24 -2.12
CA ILE A 338 9.09 -0.61 -1.29
C ILE A 338 9.68 -1.96 -1.73
N CYS A 339 8.85 -2.94 -2.05
CA CYS A 339 9.28 -4.22 -2.62
C CYS A 339 9.98 -4.05 -3.98
N ALA A 340 9.48 -3.16 -4.84
CA ALA A 340 10.11 -2.85 -6.11
C ALA A 340 11.48 -2.18 -5.91
N LEU A 341 11.62 -1.27 -4.94
CA LEU A 341 12.90 -0.69 -4.55
C LEU A 341 13.86 -1.75 -3.98
N ALA A 342 13.35 -2.67 -3.15
CA ALA A 342 14.16 -3.78 -2.61
C ALA A 342 14.75 -4.64 -3.75
N LEU A 343 13.94 -4.97 -4.76
CA LEU A 343 14.38 -5.74 -5.94
C LEU A 343 15.43 -4.99 -6.76
N ARG A 344 15.18 -3.71 -7.07
CA ARG A 344 16.11 -2.90 -7.91
C ARG A 344 17.44 -2.62 -7.24
N HIS A 345 17.42 -2.40 -5.93
CA HIS A 345 18.60 -1.92 -5.21
C HIS A 345 19.25 -2.96 -4.29
N GLY A 346 18.71 -4.18 -4.24
CA GLY A 346 19.24 -5.22 -3.34
C GLY A 346 19.13 -4.87 -1.85
N LEU A 347 18.17 -4.00 -1.47
CA LEU A 347 18.00 -3.52 -0.12
C LEU A 347 16.84 -4.26 0.57
N LEU A 348 17.13 -5.01 1.62
CA LEU A 348 16.14 -5.53 2.55
C LEU A 348 16.00 -4.55 3.72
N PRO A 349 14.93 -3.74 3.79
CA PRO A 349 14.82 -2.71 4.80
C PRO A 349 14.55 -3.30 6.18
N ALA A 350 15.16 -2.72 7.21
CA ALA A 350 14.89 -3.05 8.59
C ALA A 350 13.52 -2.55 9.05
N GLY A 351 12.92 -3.24 9.99
CA GLY A 351 11.79 -2.71 10.76
C GLY A 351 12.26 -1.66 11.75
N LEU A 352 11.72 -0.45 11.66
CA LEU A 352 12.08 0.64 12.56
C LEU A 352 11.32 0.58 13.88
N ASN A 353 11.90 1.22 14.90
CA ASN A 353 11.40 1.36 16.27
C ASN A 353 11.39 0.06 17.08
N THR A 354 11.48 -1.11 16.47
CA THR A 354 11.61 -2.41 17.13
C THR A 354 12.99 -2.49 17.79
N ARG A 355 13.01 -2.67 19.10
CA ARG A 355 14.24 -2.74 19.90
C ARG A 355 14.54 -4.15 20.40
N GLN A 356 13.49 -4.82 20.83
CA GLN A 356 13.56 -6.19 21.33
C GLN A 356 12.44 -7.00 20.69
N LEU A 357 12.85 -7.96 19.85
CA LEU A 357 11.88 -8.88 19.24
C LEU A 357 11.12 -9.64 20.31
N ASP A 358 9.82 -9.83 20.08
CA ASP A 358 9.03 -10.71 20.91
C ASP A 358 9.50 -12.17 20.70
N PRO A 359 10.03 -12.85 21.73
CA PRO A 359 10.54 -14.19 21.59
C PRO A 359 9.50 -15.23 21.18
N ALA A 360 8.22 -14.90 21.29
CA ALA A 360 7.13 -15.76 20.80
C ALA A 360 6.91 -15.69 19.28
N LEU A 361 7.51 -14.69 18.61
CA LEU A 361 7.36 -14.43 17.17
C LEU A 361 8.63 -14.87 16.41
N GLU A 362 8.91 -16.15 16.38
CA GLU A 362 10.15 -16.76 15.88
C GLU A 362 10.34 -16.59 14.36
N LEU A 363 10.78 -15.41 13.91
CA LEU A 363 11.07 -15.06 12.50
C LEU A 363 12.47 -14.45 12.37
N ASP A 364 13.06 -14.49 11.16
CA ASP A 364 14.26 -13.71 10.82
C ASP A 364 13.84 -12.24 10.54
N TYR A 365 13.34 -11.58 11.59
CA TYR A 365 12.91 -10.19 11.50
C TYR A 365 14.12 -9.26 11.54
N LEU A 366 14.22 -8.40 10.51
CA LEU A 366 15.38 -7.53 10.31
C LEU A 366 15.34 -6.31 11.22
N LEU A 367 16.29 -6.22 12.15
CA LEU A 367 16.53 -5.01 12.97
C LEU A 367 17.53 -4.07 12.30
N GLU A 368 18.31 -4.55 11.32
CA GLU A 368 19.27 -3.81 10.52
C GLU A 368 19.00 -4.08 9.03
N ASN A 369 19.29 -3.09 8.18
CA ASN A 369 19.22 -3.31 6.74
C ASN A 369 20.19 -4.41 6.32
N ARG A 370 19.76 -5.25 5.38
CA ARG A 370 20.67 -6.16 4.68
C ARG A 370 20.77 -5.75 3.22
N GLU A 371 21.99 -5.66 2.69
CA GLU A 371 22.24 -5.41 1.27
C GLU A 371 22.75 -6.69 0.61
N ARG A 372 22.01 -7.19 -0.36
CA ARG A 372 22.37 -8.35 -1.18
C ARG A 372 21.49 -8.39 -2.42
N PRO A 373 21.88 -9.13 -3.47
CA PRO A 373 20.99 -9.37 -4.60
C PRO A 373 19.68 -9.98 -4.13
N VAL A 374 18.56 -9.46 -4.64
CA VAL A 374 17.19 -9.87 -4.34
C VAL A 374 16.51 -10.20 -5.67
N ALA A 375 16.03 -11.43 -5.79
CA ALA A 375 15.36 -11.92 -6.99
C ALA A 375 13.84 -11.89 -6.86
N ARG A 376 13.32 -12.26 -5.69
CA ARG A 376 11.86 -12.39 -5.44
C ARG A 376 11.50 -11.92 -4.05
N VAL A 377 10.41 -11.17 -3.96
CA VAL A 377 9.88 -10.66 -2.70
C VAL A 377 8.38 -10.91 -2.61
N LEU A 378 7.89 -11.05 -1.38
CA LEU A 378 6.47 -11.17 -1.09
C LEU A 378 6.05 -10.00 -0.20
N SER A 379 4.88 -9.40 -0.49
CA SER A 379 4.27 -8.32 0.31
C SER A 379 2.92 -8.76 0.84
N ASN A 380 2.68 -8.56 2.12
CA ASN A 380 1.44 -8.93 2.80
C ASN A 380 0.59 -7.70 3.15
N SER A 381 -0.71 -7.80 2.94
CA SER A 381 -1.70 -6.80 3.34
C SER A 381 -2.92 -7.51 3.92
N PHE A 382 -3.12 -7.41 5.23
CA PHE A 382 -4.20 -8.09 5.95
C PHE A 382 -5.15 -7.04 6.55
N GLY A 383 -6.41 -7.06 6.12
CA GLY A 383 -7.37 -6.02 6.43
C GLY A 383 -8.41 -6.45 7.48
N PHE A 384 -8.92 -5.47 8.20
CA PHE A 384 -10.11 -5.66 9.02
C PHE A 384 -11.25 -6.24 8.17
N GLY A 385 -12.15 -7.00 8.80
CA GLY A 385 -13.11 -7.86 8.11
C GLY A 385 -12.52 -9.19 7.66
N GLY A 386 -11.24 -9.45 7.98
CA GLY A 386 -10.53 -10.68 7.63
C GLY A 386 -10.16 -10.75 6.14
N THR A 387 -10.10 -9.64 5.43
CA THR A 387 -9.80 -9.61 4.00
C THR A 387 -8.30 -9.48 3.77
N ASN A 388 -7.67 -10.49 3.16
CA ASN A 388 -6.23 -10.62 3.00
C ASN A 388 -5.81 -10.57 1.53
N CYS A 389 -4.61 -10.05 1.28
CA CYS A 389 -3.96 -10.08 -0.01
C CYS A 389 -2.45 -10.22 0.17
N SER A 390 -1.83 -11.08 -0.64
CA SER A 390 -0.38 -11.20 -0.75
C SER A 390 0.04 -11.04 -2.21
N LEU A 391 1.12 -10.29 -2.44
CA LEU A 391 1.68 -9.99 -3.76
C LEU A 391 3.09 -10.57 -3.85
N VAL A 392 3.40 -11.25 -4.95
CA VAL A 392 4.75 -11.72 -5.25
C VAL A 392 5.31 -10.90 -6.41
N PHE A 393 6.45 -10.28 -6.18
CA PHE A 393 7.21 -9.55 -7.19
C PHE A 393 8.55 -10.23 -7.45
N GLY A 394 9.10 -10.05 -8.65
CA GLY A 394 10.41 -10.54 -9.00
C GLY A 394 11.09 -9.69 -10.07
N ARG A 395 12.40 -9.88 -10.21
CA ARG A 395 13.19 -9.26 -11.27
C ARG A 395 13.09 -10.09 -12.55
N ALA A 396 13.18 -9.43 -13.71
CA ALA A 396 13.12 -10.11 -15.02
C ALA A 396 14.27 -11.10 -15.21
N ASP A 397 15.49 -10.78 -14.80
CA ASP A 397 16.65 -11.67 -14.90
C ASP A 397 16.53 -12.96 -14.08
N SER A 398 15.74 -12.93 -13.00
CA SER A 398 15.49 -14.12 -12.18
C SER A 398 14.65 -15.19 -12.89
N LEU A 399 13.85 -14.80 -13.89
CA LEU A 399 13.01 -15.71 -14.67
C LEU A 399 13.79 -16.37 -15.83
N VAL A 400 14.73 -15.62 -16.43
CA VAL A 400 15.56 -16.13 -17.55
C VAL A 400 16.47 -17.25 -17.05
N ASN A 401 17.06 -17.11 -15.87
CA ASN A 401 17.95 -18.11 -15.29
C ASN A 401 17.24 -19.45 -15.00
N GLU A 402 15.93 -19.46 -14.78
CA GLU A 402 15.18 -20.73 -14.60
C GLU A 402 14.88 -21.45 -15.90
N LEU A 403 14.73 -20.72 -17.01
CA LEU A 403 14.49 -21.35 -18.33
C LEU A 403 15.75 -22.00 -18.87
N VAL A 404 16.94 -21.46 -18.50
CA VAL A 404 18.24 -22.01 -18.92
C VAL A 404 18.69 -23.18 -18.04
N ASN A 405 18.23 -23.25 -16.78
CA ASN A 405 18.67 -24.25 -15.80
C ASN A 405 17.65 -25.38 -15.53
N LYS A 406 16.54 -25.44 -16.28
CA LYS A 406 15.67 -26.63 -16.24
C LYS A 406 16.24 -27.69 -17.15
N PRO A 407 16.57 -28.90 -16.61
CA PRO A 407 17.14 -30.02 -17.38
C PRO A 407 16.17 -30.55 -18.44
#